data_c72ad57188576dd5a9597ed3a63ebf17
#
_entry.id   c72ad57188576dd5a9597ed3a63ebf17
#
_cell.length_a   1.000
_cell.length_b   1.000
_cell.length_c   1.000
_cell.angle_alpha   90.00
_cell.angle_beta   90.00
_cell.angle_gamma   90.00
#
_symmetry.space_group_name_H-M   'P 1'
#
loop_
_entity.id
_entity.type
_entity.pdbx_description
1 polymer ?
#
loop_
_entity_poly.entity_id
_entity_poly.type
_entity_poly.pdbx_seq_one_letter_code
_entity_poly.pdbx_strand_id
1 'polypeptide(L)'
;MSVYEDLHDENIMKNLKTLIVVLSFFVFNGFVWTVIFDNYKEFHKDSVRTLNSENERLSALVEEFKLEGMEVTVTMYHPVRSQTDSTPNILADGTRIRVHKASEYRFIAVSRNLLKRHGGFLEYGDFIVLKGTGQKDGVYQVKDTMNKRFVNRIDILESPGTKPYKVDSATIMKTNLVLNNAN
;
A
#
# COMPACT_ATOMS: atom_id res chain seq x y z
N MET A 1 -19.66 -69.29 51.68
CA MET A 1 -20.05 -67.84 51.71
C MET A 1 -18.90 -66.87 51.27
N SER A 2 -17.66 -67.29 51.12
CA SER A 2 -16.50 -66.38 50.85
C SER A 2 -16.24 -66.13 49.38
N VAL A 3 -16.50 -67.00 48.43
CA VAL A 3 -16.14 -66.85 47.01
C VAL A 3 -17.02 -65.78 46.28
N TYR A 4 -18.25 -65.59 46.70
CA TYR A 4 -19.16 -64.56 46.11
C TYR A 4 -18.81 -63.12 46.54
N GLU A 5 -18.32 -62.95 47.78
CA GLU A 5 -17.89 -61.64 48.29
C GLU A 5 -16.60 -61.23 47.63
N ASP A 6 -15.61 -62.09 47.42
CA ASP A 6 -14.37 -61.80 46.77
C ASP A 6 -14.56 -61.40 45.28
N LEU A 7 -15.45 -62.05 44.55
CA LEU A 7 -15.79 -61.73 43.15
C LEU A 7 -16.56 -60.37 43.04
N HIS A 8 -17.33 -60.03 44.04
CA HIS A 8 -18.06 -58.75 44.06
C HIS A 8 -17.12 -57.59 44.32
N ASP A 9 -16.19 -57.72 45.23
CA ASP A 9 -15.15 -56.72 45.57
C ASP A 9 -14.17 -56.53 44.40
N GLU A 10 -13.78 -57.59 43.71
CA GLU A 10 -12.89 -57.50 42.52
C GLU A 10 -13.55 -56.74 41.37
N ASN A 11 -14.84 -56.94 41.12
CA ASN A 11 -15.61 -56.20 40.13
C ASN A 11 -15.80 -54.72 40.50
N ILE A 12 -16.05 -54.43 41.78
CA ILE A 12 -16.14 -53.03 42.26
C ILE A 12 -14.81 -52.33 42.08
N MET A 13 -13.70 -52.95 42.45
CA MET A 13 -12.36 -52.40 42.29
C MET A 13 -11.99 -52.19 40.82
N LYS A 14 -12.35 -53.06 39.91
CA LYS A 14 -12.14 -52.95 38.46
C LYS A 14 -12.92 -51.79 37.88
N ASN A 15 -14.20 -51.66 38.27
CA ASN A 15 -15.05 -50.55 37.85
C ASN A 15 -14.55 -49.19 38.36
N LEU A 16 -14.06 -49.16 39.61
CA LEU A 16 -13.49 -47.94 40.21
C LEU A 16 -12.21 -47.52 39.49
N LYS A 17 -11.31 -48.44 39.17
CA LYS A 17 -10.10 -48.16 38.38
C LYS A 17 -10.46 -47.60 37.00
N THR A 18 -11.43 -48.20 36.32
CA THR A 18 -11.92 -47.74 35.02
C THR A 18 -12.48 -46.31 35.11
N LEU A 19 -13.28 -46.03 36.14
CA LEU A 19 -13.83 -44.71 36.37
C LEU A 19 -12.74 -43.64 36.59
N ILE A 20 -11.72 -43.98 37.41
CA ILE A 20 -10.58 -43.09 37.65
C ILE A 20 -9.84 -42.77 36.35
N VAL A 21 -9.59 -43.76 35.50
CA VAL A 21 -8.93 -43.56 34.19
C VAL A 21 -9.77 -42.68 33.27
N VAL A 22 -11.07 -42.87 33.22
CA VAL A 22 -11.96 -42.04 32.42
C VAL A 22 -12.00 -40.61 32.93
N LEU A 23 -12.11 -40.40 34.24
CA LEU A 23 -12.10 -39.06 34.83
C LEU A 23 -10.76 -38.33 34.59
N SER A 24 -9.64 -39.05 34.75
CA SER A 24 -8.31 -38.47 34.50
C SER A 24 -8.17 -38.04 33.04
N PHE A 25 -8.72 -38.80 32.10
CA PHE A 25 -8.72 -38.46 30.67
C PHE A 25 -9.53 -37.17 30.40
N PHE A 26 -10.69 -36.98 31.01
CA PHE A 26 -11.47 -35.75 30.87
C PHE A 26 -10.79 -34.54 31.49
N VAL A 27 -10.18 -34.68 32.66
CA VAL A 27 -9.43 -33.62 33.31
C VAL A 27 -8.22 -33.21 32.47
N PHE A 28 -7.48 -34.19 31.95
CA PHE A 28 -6.30 -33.92 31.08
C PHE A 28 -6.72 -33.22 29.79
N ASN A 29 -7.77 -33.68 29.12
CA ASN A 29 -8.28 -33.01 27.92
C ASN A 29 -8.76 -31.57 28.21
N GLY A 30 -9.48 -31.37 29.33
CA GLY A 30 -9.89 -30.04 29.76
C GLY A 30 -8.69 -29.10 29.96
N PHE A 31 -7.63 -29.58 30.61
CA PHE A 31 -6.40 -28.81 30.78
C PHE A 31 -5.72 -28.46 29.44
N VAL A 32 -5.60 -29.42 28.52
CA VAL A 32 -5.04 -29.19 27.20
C VAL A 32 -5.84 -28.12 26.44
N TRP A 33 -7.17 -28.19 26.48
CA TRP A 33 -8.01 -27.19 25.82
C TRP A 33 -7.88 -25.80 26.43
N THR A 34 -7.72 -25.66 27.75
CA THR A 34 -7.48 -24.35 28.38
C THR A 34 -6.16 -23.74 27.91
N VAL A 35 -5.09 -24.52 27.87
CA VAL A 35 -3.76 -24.04 27.39
C VAL A 35 -3.83 -23.63 25.92
N ILE A 36 -4.47 -24.42 25.07
CA ILE A 36 -4.63 -24.07 23.65
C ILE A 36 -5.43 -22.78 23.50
N PHE A 37 -6.50 -22.63 24.23
CA PHE A 37 -7.38 -21.46 24.15
C PHE A 37 -6.70 -20.18 24.66
N ASP A 38 -5.91 -20.26 25.72
CA ASP A 38 -5.16 -19.13 26.24
C ASP A 38 -4.05 -18.70 25.28
N ASN A 39 -3.32 -19.64 24.69
CA ASN A 39 -2.35 -19.35 23.64
C ASN A 39 -2.99 -18.72 22.39
N TYR A 40 -4.16 -19.20 22.00
CA TYR A 40 -4.93 -18.63 20.89
C TYR A 40 -5.37 -17.17 21.17
N LYS A 41 -5.83 -16.88 22.38
CA LYS A 41 -6.19 -15.51 22.80
C LYS A 41 -4.99 -14.57 22.78
N GLU A 42 -3.85 -14.99 23.32
CA GLU A 42 -2.61 -14.19 23.31
C GLU A 42 -2.17 -13.89 21.88
N PHE A 43 -2.13 -14.90 21.01
CA PHE A 43 -1.79 -14.72 19.59
C PHE A 43 -2.73 -13.74 18.88
N HIS A 44 -4.05 -13.86 19.10
CA HIS A 44 -5.02 -12.92 18.55
C HIS A 44 -4.85 -11.51 19.09
N LYS A 45 -4.58 -11.36 20.36
CA LYS A 45 -4.36 -10.07 21.00
C LYS A 45 -3.13 -9.36 20.42
N ASP A 46 -2.03 -10.08 20.23
CA ASP A 46 -0.82 -9.52 19.64
C ASP A 46 -1.00 -9.17 18.17
N SER A 47 -1.71 -9.99 17.41
CA SER A 47 -2.05 -9.69 16.02
C SER A 47 -2.90 -8.42 15.90
N VAL A 48 -3.92 -8.26 16.76
CA VAL A 48 -4.75 -7.04 16.79
C VAL A 48 -3.94 -5.80 17.19
N ARG A 49 -3.03 -5.91 18.15
CA ARG A 49 -2.15 -4.82 18.54
C ARG A 49 -1.24 -4.38 17.39
N THR A 50 -0.65 -5.33 16.68
CA THR A 50 0.22 -5.05 15.53
C THR A 50 -0.56 -4.36 14.41
N LEU A 51 -1.76 -4.85 14.09
CA LEU A 51 -2.63 -4.23 13.08
C LEU A 51 -3.06 -2.81 13.47
N ASN A 52 -3.38 -2.58 14.73
CA ASN A 52 -3.76 -1.24 15.21
C ASN A 52 -2.58 -0.27 15.14
N SER A 53 -1.38 -0.69 15.55
CA SER A 53 -0.19 0.17 15.46
C SER A 53 0.17 0.52 14.00
N GLU A 54 0.01 -0.41 13.08
CA GLU A 54 0.23 -0.15 11.65
C GLU A 54 -0.85 0.78 11.07
N ASN A 55 -2.11 0.63 11.48
CA ASN A 55 -3.19 1.56 11.10
C ASN A 55 -2.95 2.98 11.62
N GLU A 56 -2.48 3.13 12.86
CA GLU A 56 -2.13 4.45 13.41
C GLU A 56 -0.98 5.09 12.63
N ARG A 57 0.05 4.30 12.32
CA ARG A 57 1.18 4.75 11.49
C ARG A 57 0.74 5.18 10.09
N LEU A 58 -0.09 4.37 9.42
CA LEU A 58 -0.62 4.70 8.10
C LEU A 58 -1.51 5.95 8.14
N SER A 59 -2.32 6.11 9.18
CA SER A 59 -3.17 7.29 9.37
C SER A 59 -2.33 8.55 9.55
N ALA A 60 -1.25 8.49 10.33
CA ALA A 60 -0.32 9.61 10.50
C ALA A 60 0.36 9.99 9.18
N LEU A 61 0.81 9.00 8.39
CA LEU A 61 1.39 9.25 7.07
C LEU A 61 0.38 9.87 6.08
N VAL A 62 -0.88 9.46 6.14
CA VAL A 62 -1.94 10.05 5.31
C VAL A 62 -2.19 11.51 5.71
N GLU A 63 -2.17 11.82 7.00
CA GLU A 63 -2.37 13.19 7.48
C GLU A 63 -1.17 14.08 7.13
N GLU A 64 0.06 13.60 7.29
CA GLU A 64 1.28 14.27 6.83
C GLU A 64 1.20 14.57 5.32
N PHE A 65 0.77 13.60 4.51
CA PHE A 65 0.57 13.79 3.08
C PHE A 65 -0.44 14.90 2.77
N LYS A 66 -1.54 14.97 3.52
CA LYS A 66 -2.55 16.03 3.34
C LYS A 66 -2.04 17.40 3.72
N LEU A 67 -1.20 17.50 4.76
CA LEU A 67 -0.63 18.77 5.23
C LEU A 67 0.49 19.29 4.33
N GLU A 68 1.32 18.41 3.77
CA GLU A 68 2.46 18.78 2.92
C GLU A 68 2.15 18.70 1.43
N GLY A 69 1.04 18.06 1.07
CA GLY A 69 0.61 17.89 -0.31
C GLY A 69 0.13 19.20 -0.94
N MET A 70 0.50 19.42 -2.20
CA MET A 70 0.01 20.53 -3.01
C MET A 70 -1.12 20.09 -3.93
N GLU A 71 -2.23 20.84 -3.91
CA GLU A 71 -3.34 20.60 -4.81
C GLU A 71 -3.01 21.08 -6.23
N VAL A 72 -3.31 20.21 -7.22
CA VAL A 72 -3.06 20.46 -8.64
C VAL A 72 -4.20 19.94 -9.50
N THR A 73 -4.36 20.55 -10.67
CA THR A 73 -5.13 19.95 -11.76
C THR A 73 -4.27 18.96 -12.52
N VAL A 74 -4.79 17.77 -12.77
CA VAL A 74 -4.13 16.72 -13.55
C VAL A 74 -4.79 16.60 -14.93
N THR A 75 -3.96 16.65 -15.95
CA THR A 75 -4.33 16.35 -17.33
C THR A 75 -3.34 15.35 -17.93
N MET A 76 -3.42 15.07 -19.19
CA MET A 76 -2.49 14.18 -19.88
C MET A 76 -2.09 14.77 -21.22
N TYR A 77 -0.91 14.36 -21.73
CA TYR A 77 -0.48 14.70 -23.07
C TYR A 77 0.12 13.49 -23.80
N HIS A 78 0.05 13.52 -25.10
CA HIS A 78 0.75 12.58 -25.96
C HIS A 78 2.03 13.20 -26.50
N PRO A 79 3.11 12.45 -26.65
CA PRO A 79 4.36 12.95 -27.26
C PRO A 79 4.22 12.99 -28.80
N VAL A 80 3.35 13.87 -29.28
CA VAL A 80 3.07 14.09 -30.71
C VAL A 80 3.22 15.57 -31.05
N ARG A 81 3.59 15.89 -32.29
CA ARG A 81 3.89 17.26 -32.75
C ARG A 81 2.76 18.28 -32.52
N SER A 82 1.52 17.82 -32.45
CA SER A 82 0.36 18.71 -32.19
C SER A 82 0.24 19.14 -30.71
N GLN A 83 0.94 18.46 -29.79
CA GLN A 83 0.87 18.72 -28.34
C GLN A 83 2.22 19.10 -27.74
N THR A 84 3.33 18.91 -28.46
CA THR A 84 4.70 19.19 -28.02
C THR A 84 5.39 20.13 -29.04
N ASP A 85 6.68 20.34 -28.85
CA ASP A 85 7.52 21.03 -29.83
C ASP A 85 7.86 20.14 -31.06
N SER A 86 8.87 20.54 -31.82
CA SER A 86 9.34 19.80 -33.01
C SER A 86 9.96 18.43 -32.69
N THR A 87 10.29 18.15 -31.44
CA THR A 87 11.00 16.95 -30.96
C THR A 87 10.17 16.16 -29.92
N PRO A 88 9.01 15.61 -30.29
CA PRO A 88 8.06 15.01 -29.34
C PRO A 88 8.61 13.81 -28.54
N ASN A 89 9.70 13.22 -28.98
CA ASN A 89 10.37 12.11 -28.31
C ASN A 89 11.52 12.54 -27.38
N ILE A 90 11.73 13.85 -27.16
CA ILE A 90 12.73 14.41 -26.24
C ILE A 90 11.97 15.31 -25.25
N LEU A 91 12.07 15.00 -23.97
CA LEU A 91 11.45 15.77 -22.88
C LEU A 91 12.30 16.98 -22.51
N ALA A 92 11.76 17.92 -21.74
CA ALA A 92 12.45 19.18 -21.41
C ALA A 92 13.76 18.99 -20.63
N ASP A 93 13.95 17.86 -19.95
CA ASP A 93 15.21 17.50 -19.27
C ASP A 93 16.22 16.80 -20.20
N GLY A 94 15.89 16.61 -21.49
CA GLY A 94 16.72 15.91 -22.48
C GLY A 94 16.48 14.39 -22.53
N THR A 95 15.61 13.84 -21.69
CA THR A 95 15.29 12.39 -21.70
C THR A 95 14.64 12.00 -23.04
N ARG A 96 15.18 10.99 -23.70
CA ARG A 96 14.60 10.42 -24.92
C ARG A 96 13.65 9.26 -24.58
N ILE A 97 12.46 9.28 -25.16
CA ILE A 97 11.41 8.28 -24.93
C ILE A 97 11.02 7.54 -26.22
N ARG A 98 10.41 6.37 -26.04
CA ARG A 98 9.69 5.65 -27.11
C ARG A 98 8.22 6.04 -27.07
N VAL A 99 7.77 6.78 -28.09
CA VAL A 99 6.43 7.39 -28.14
C VAL A 99 5.31 6.39 -27.89
N HIS A 100 5.37 5.21 -28.47
CA HIS A 100 4.35 4.16 -28.33
C HIS A 100 4.35 3.47 -26.95
N LYS A 101 5.37 3.71 -26.12
CA LYS A 101 5.53 3.19 -24.75
C LYS A 101 5.49 4.31 -23.70
N ALA A 102 5.01 5.48 -24.07
CA ALA A 102 5.09 6.67 -23.23
C ALA A 102 4.45 6.47 -21.85
N SER A 103 3.29 5.80 -21.77
CA SER A 103 2.59 5.50 -20.51
C SER A 103 3.38 4.60 -19.53
N GLU A 104 4.32 3.78 -20.04
CA GLU A 104 5.11 2.87 -19.21
C GLU A 104 6.14 3.61 -18.35
N TYR A 105 6.59 4.81 -18.77
CA TYR A 105 7.65 5.55 -18.08
C TYR A 105 7.19 6.22 -16.76
N ARG A 106 5.90 6.45 -16.59
CA ARG A 106 5.36 7.22 -15.46
C ARG A 106 6.03 8.58 -15.28
N PHE A 107 6.18 9.31 -16.36
CA PHE A 107 6.72 10.66 -16.39
C PHE A 107 5.62 11.70 -16.41
N ILE A 108 5.93 12.89 -15.89
CA ILE A 108 5.02 14.04 -15.90
C ILE A 108 5.71 15.31 -16.40
N ALA A 109 4.91 16.15 -17.05
CA ALA A 109 5.22 17.56 -17.25
C ALA A 109 4.58 18.37 -16.12
N VAL A 110 5.28 19.35 -15.58
CA VAL A 110 4.78 20.22 -14.51
C VAL A 110 4.66 21.66 -14.97
N SER A 111 3.65 22.39 -14.48
CA SER A 111 3.57 23.83 -14.70
C SER A 111 4.76 24.55 -14.08
N ARG A 112 5.21 25.62 -14.73
CA ARG A 112 6.49 26.29 -14.38
C ARG A 112 6.56 26.75 -12.94
N ASN A 113 5.45 27.24 -12.38
CA ASN A 113 5.41 27.70 -10.99
C ASN A 113 5.68 26.61 -9.95
N LEU A 114 5.60 25.32 -10.33
CA LEU A 114 5.97 24.20 -9.46
C LEU A 114 7.48 23.93 -9.43
N LEU A 115 8.22 24.46 -10.41
CA LEU A 115 9.67 24.25 -10.48
C LEU A 115 10.43 25.25 -9.59
N LYS A 116 11.45 24.80 -8.85
CA LYS A 116 12.30 25.62 -7.99
C LYS A 116 12.85 26.86 -8.66
N ARG A 117 13.29 26.76 -9.92
CA ARG A 117 13.78 27.91 -10.72
C ARG A 117 12.74 29.01 -10.93
N HIS A 118 11.47 28.76 -10.58
CA HIS A 118 10.35 29.71 -10.68
C HIS A 118 9.63 29.90 -9.33
N GLY A 119 10.26 29.53 -8.20
CA GLY A 119 9.72 29.69 -6.84
C GLY A 119 8.93 28.51 -6.32
N GLY A 120 8.84 27.40 -7.07
CA GLY A 120 8.21 26.17 -6.62
C GLY A 120 9.15 25.25 -5.80
N PHE A 121 8.82 24.00 -5.71
CA PHE A 121 9.53 23.01 -4.86
C PHE A 121 10.09 21.80 -5.64
N LEU A 122 9.76 21.64 -6.94
CA LEU A 122 10.16 20.52 -7.78
C LEU A 122 11.34 20.84 -8.68
N GLU A 123 12.12 19.82 -9.00
CA GLU A 123 13.19 19.84 -10.00
C GLU A 123 13.01 18.69 -10.98
N TYR A 124 13.63 18.78 -12.16
CA TYR A 124 13.69 17.62 -13.06
C TYR A 124 14.42 16.47 -12.38
N GLY A 125 13.86 15.27 -12.52
CA GLY A 125 14.35 14.07 -11.86
C GLY A 125 13.69 13.77 -10.52
N ASP A 126 13.04 14.73 -9.88
CA ASP A 126 12.30 14.49 -8.64
C ASP A 126 11.18 13.47 -8.85
N PHE A 127 10.95 12.65 -7.82
CA PHE A 127 9.78 11.79 -7.75
C PHE A 127 8.68 12.45 -6.93
N ILE A 128 7.45 12.30 -7.39
CA ILE A 128 6.25 12.73 -6.67
C ILE A 128 5.30 11.56 -6.46
N VAL A 129 4.56 11.60 -5.38
CA VAL A 129 3.37 10.77 -5.18
C VAL A 129 2.17 11.59 -5.63
N LEU A 130 1.37 11.02 -6.52
CA LEU A 130 0.10 11.58 -7.00
C LEU A 130 -1.05 10.82 -6.37
N LYS A 131 -2.03 11.54 -5.82
CA LYS A 131 -3.24 11.00 -5.19
C LYS A 131 -4.49 11.79 -5.61
N GLY A 132 -5.64 11.10 -5.61
CA GLY A 132 -6.94 11.71 -5.91
C GLY A 132 -7.37 11.59 -7.36
N THR A 133 -6.63 10.88 -8.20
CA THR A 133 -6.97 10.60 -9.59
C THR A 133 -7.61 9.23 -9.80
N GLY A 134 -7.65 8.40 -8.75
CA GLY A 134 -8.13 7.02 -8.82
C GLY A 134 -7.13 6.11 -9.56
N GLN A 135 -7.45 5.71 -10.79
CA GLN A 135 -6.61 4.77 -11.55
C GLN A 135 -5.22 5.30 -11.91
N LYS A 136 -5.00 6.61 -11.86
CA LYS A 136 -3.70 7.23 -12.16
C LYS A 136 -2.90 7.58 -10.92
N ASP A 137 -3.39 7.22 -9.74
CA ASP A 137 -2.63 7.39 -8.50
C ASP A 137 -1.30 6.63 -8.55
N GLY A 138 -0.29 7.15 -7.85
CA GLY A 138 1.00 6.50 -7.71
C GLY A 138 2.19 7.43 -7.85
N VAL A 139 3.37 6.83 -8.03
CA VAL A 139 4.65 7.55 -8.13
C VAL A 139 4.93 7.92 -9.59
N TYR A 140 5.35 9.18 -9.80
CA TYR A 140 5.76 9.72 -11.10
C TYR A 140 7.06 10.48 -10.98
N GLN A 141 7.80 10.58 -12.09
CA GLN A 141 9.03 11.37 -12.16
C GLN A 141 8.82 12.64 -12.99
N VAL A 142 9.29 13.77 -12.46
CA VAL A 142 9.27 15.06 -13.17
C VAL A 142 10.32 15.05 -14.28
N LYS A 143 9.90 15.11 -15.54
CA LYS A 143 10.78 15.03 -16.71
C LYS A 143 10.53 16.14 -17.75
N ASP A 144 9.38 16.80 -17.64
CA ASP A 144 8.97 17.76 -18.64
C ASP A 144 8.34 19.01 -18.00
N THR A 145 8.13 20.05 -18.79
CA THR A 145 7.53 21.31 -18.33
C THR A 145 6.43 21.78 -19.28
N MET A 146 5.39 22.32 -18.69
CA MET A 146 4.23 22.83 -19.41
C MET A 146 4.45 24.26 -19.92
N ASN A 147 3.58 24.68 -20.86
CA ASN A 147 3.51 26.06 -21.27
C ASN A 147 3.26 26.99 -20.08
N LYS A 148 3.88 28.19 -20.10
CA LYS A 148 3.80 29.20 -19.02
C LYS A 148 2.41 29.65 -18.61
N ARG A 149 1.39 29.44 -19.47
CA ARG A 149 -0.02 29.78 -19.19
C ARG A 149 -0.67 28.89 -18.13
N PHE A 150 -0.09 27.71 -17.90
CA PHE A 150 -0.63 26.77 -16.92
C PHE A 150 -0.01 26.99 -15.54
N VAL A 151 -0.85 26.95 -14.51
CA VAL A 151 -0.49 27.17 -13.12
C VAL A 151 -1.09 26.05 -12.29
N ASN A 152 -0.34 25.51 -11.32
CA ASN A 152 -0.74 24.42 -10.44
C ASN A 152 -1.33 23.23 -11.20
N ARG A 153 -0.66 22.83 -12.27
CA ARG A 153 -1.09 21.74 -13.13
C ARG A 153 0.06 20.78 -13.43
N ILE A 154 -0.30 19.52 -13.57
CA ILE A 154 0.60 18.50 -14.11
C ILE A 154 -0.07 17.80 -15.30
N ASP A 155 0.73 17.38 -16.26
CA ASP A 155 0.32 16.55 -17.39
C ASP A 155 1.03 15.19 -17.31
N ILE A 156 0.26 14.12 -17.24
CA ILE A 156 0.79 12.76 -17.31
C ILE A 156 1.14 12.42 -18.74
N LEU A 157 2.36 11.93 -18.97
CA LEU A 157 2.81 11.43 -20.26
C LEU A 157 2.12 10.12 -20.60
N GLU A 158 1.36 10.09 -21.69
CA GLU A 158 0.59 8.93 -22.12
C GLU A 158 0.92 8.51 -23.55
N SER A 159 0.83 7.22 -23.83
CA SER A 159 0.98 6.69 -25.18
C SER A 159 -0.16 7.18 -26.10
N PRO A 160 0.12 7.43 -27.39
CA PRO A 160 -0.93 7.77 -28.36
C PRO A 160 -2.06 6.74 -28.34
N GLY A 161 -3.31 7.23 -28.39
CA GLY A 161 -4.52 6.39 -28.30
C GLY A 161 -5.14 6.32 -26.91
N THR A 162 -4.46 6.75 -25.85
CA THR A 162 -5.07 6.94 -24.52
C THR A 162 -6.15 8.03 -24.61
N LYS A 163 -7.34 7.75 -24.10
CA LYS A 163 -8.43 8.75 -24.08
C LYS A 163 -8.07 9.91 -23.16
N PRO A 164 -8.27 11.16 -23.59
CA PRO A 164 -8.03 12.33 -22.76
C PRO A 164 -8.84 12.28 -21.46
N TYR A 165 -8.22 12.73 -20.37
CA TYR A 165 -8.85 12.87 -19.06
C TYR A 165 -8.37 14.15 -18.37
N LYS A 166 -9.16 14.61 -17.40
CA LYS A 166 -8.86 15.74 -16.53
C LYS A 166 -9.41 15.45 -15.13
N VAL A 167 -8.61 15.75 -14.13
CA VAL A 167 -9.01 15.73 -12.72
C VAL A 167 -8.69 17.11 -12.15
N ASP A 168 -9.69 17.81 -11.65
CA ASP A 168 -9.54 19.21 -11.23
C ASP A 168 -8.86 19.38 -9.88
N SER A 169 -8.98 18.38 -8.99
CA SER A 169 -8.42 18.40 -7.66
C SER A 169 -7.73 17.06 -7.38
N ALA A 170 -6.42 17.08 -7.42
CA ALA A 170 -5.55 15.98 -7.01
C ALA A 170 -4.41 16.54 -6.16
N THR A 171 -3.76 15.70 -5.38
CA THR A 171 -2.67 16.11 -4.49
C THR A 171 -1.35 15.51 -4.98
N ILE A 172 -0.30 16.34 -5.01
CA ILE A 172 1.07 15.89 -5.23
C ILE A 172 1.93 16.21 -4.01
N MET A 173 2.84 15.29 -3.69
CA MET A 173 3.87 15.47 -2.67
C MET A 173 5.22 14.99 -3.24
N LYS A 174 6.28 15.78 -3.02
CA LYS A 174 7.63 15.33 -3.35
C LYS A 174 8.00 14.18 -2.41
N THR A 175 8.59 13.12 -2.98
CA THR A 175 9.08 11.99 -2.20
C THR A 175 10.57 11.77 -2.40
N ASN A 176 11.27 11.42 -1.33
CA ASN A 176 12.67 11.02 -1.36
C ASN A 176 12.83 9.51 -1.62
N LEU A 177 11.75 8.81 -1.95
CA LEU A 177 11.81 7.41 -2.34
C LEU A 177 12.68 7.28 -3.59
N VAL A 178 13.92 6.91 -3.39
CA VAL A 178 14.71 6.31 -4.46
C VAL A 178 14.06 4.97 -4.73
N LEU A 179 13.31 4.87 -5.83
CA LEU A 179 12.88 3.56 -6.33
C LEU A 179 14.18 2.82 -6.66
N ASN A 180 14.64 1.99 -5.73
CA ASN A 180 15.64 0.98 -6.06
C ASN A 180 14.99 0.10 -7.13
N ASN A 181 15.30 0.40 -8.37
CA ASN A 181 14.98 -0.45 -9.50
C ASN A 181 15.66 -1.79 -9.20
N ALA A 182 14.89 -2.72 -8.69
CA ALA A 182 15.27 -4.12 -8.72
C ALA A 182 15.40 -4.51 -10.20
N ASN A 183 16.62 -4.84 -10.58
CA ASN A 183 16.98 -5.40 -11.87
C ASN A 183 16.19 -6.66 -12.20
#